data_2d88abca74c11d460fa4496b9a41b081
#
_entry.id   2d88abca74c11d460fa4496b9a41b081
#
_cell.length_a   1.000
_cell.length_b   1.000
_cell.length_c   1.000
_cell.angle_alpha   90.00
_cell.angle_beta   90.00
_cell.angle_gamma   90.00
#
_symmetry.space_group_name_H-M   'P 1'
#
loop_
_entity.id
_entity.type
_entity.pdbx_description
1 polymer ?
#
loop_
_entity_poly.entity_id
_entity_poly.type
_entity_poly.pdbx_seq_one_letter_code
_entity_poly.pdbx_strand_id
1 'polypeptide(L)'
;QNAAMRGCRVTLIVPARNDSWLVEHASRWYFDDLVRAGVEIRRYTGGLLHTKSITIDGAVALFGTANLDIRSLSLNFELMLAIYDATFAAELLALQLGYERDSFPVVLREWRERPVSARLLEGIASMAAPLL
;
A
#
# COMPACT_ATOMS: atom_id res chain seq x y z
N GLN A 1 5.97 -2.76 -7.91
CA GLN A 1 7.15 -3.63 -8.09
C GLN A 1 8.06 -3.09 -9.19
N ASN A 2 7.59 -2.92 -10.43
CA ASN A 2 8.41 -2.57 -11.58
C ASN A 2 9.25 -1.29 -11.37
N ALA A 3 8.72 -0.25 -10.75
CA ALA A 3 9.46 0.96 -10.45
C ALA A 3 10.62 0.70 -9.48
N ALA A 4 10.35 -0.03 -8.38
CA ALA A 4 11.38 -0.39 -7.40
C ALA A 4 12.49 -1.26 -8.01
N MET A 5 12.12 -2.26 -8.82
CA MET A 5 13.08 -3.11 -9.54
C MET A 5 13.95 -2.33 -10.54
N ARG A 6 13.48 -1.18 -11.02
CA ARG A 6 14.23 -0.25 -11.88
C ARG A 6 15.08 0.77 -11.09
N GLY A 7 15.14 0.64 -9.76
CA GLY A 7 15.95 1.49 -8.90
C GLY A 7 15.24 2.74 -8.36
N CYS A 8 13.92 2.90 -8.60
CA CYS A 8 13.17 3.98 -7.95
C CYS A 8 12.95 3.67 -6.47
N ARG A 9 13.05 4.68 -5.61
CA ARG A 9 12.61 4.56 -4.22
C ARG A 9 11.09 4.57 -4.17
N VAL A 10 10.50 3.49 -3.70
CA VAL A 10 9.05 3.33 -3.59
C VAL A 10 8.69 3.06 -2.13
N THR A 11 7.92 3.94 -1.52
CA THR A 11 7.35 3.75 -0.18
C THR A 11 5.85 3.53 -0.30
N LEU A 12 5.36 2.46 0.29
CA LEU A 12 3.94 2.11 0.35
C LEU A 12 3.46 2.18 1.80
N ILE A 13 2.56 3.11 2.10
CA ILE A 13 1.97 3.26 3.43
C ILE A 13 0.59 2.61 3.40
N VAL A 14 0.38 1.64 4.27
CA VAL A 14 -0.88 0.89 4.40
C VAL A 14 -1.38 0.96 5.85
N PRO A 15 -2.68 0.85 6.11
CA PRO A 15 -3.18 0.81 7.47
C PRO A 15 -2.62 -0.41 8.22
N ALA A 16 -2.27 -0.23 9.50
CA ALA A 16 -1.85 -1.34 10.37
C ALA A 16 -3.03 -2.26 10.72
N ARG A 17 -4.26 -1.70 10.75
CA ARG A 17 -5.51 -2.42 10.93
C ARG A 17 -6.49 -2.02 9.84
N ASN A 18 -7.19 -2.97 9.28
CA ASN A 18 -8.22 -2.76 8.26
C ASN A 18 -9.60 -3.04 8.87
N ASP A 19 -10.64 -2.39 8.36
CA ASP A 19 -12.02 -2.63 8.77
C ASP A 19 -12.49 -4.05 8.43
N SER A 20 -11.98 -4.60 7.34
CA SER A 20 -12.21 -5.97 6.93
C SER A 20 -11.00 -6.85 7.26
N TRP A 21 -11.20 -7.84 8.13
CA TRP A 21 -10.21 -8.86 8.44
C TRP A 21 -9.70 -9.60 7.19
N LEU A 22 -10.60 -9.87 6.26
CA LEU A 22 -10.27 -10.60 5.03
C LEU A 22 -9.40 -9.75 4.08
N VAL A 23 -9.72 -8.46 3.92
CA VAL A 23 -8.91 -7.53 3.14
C VAL A 23 -7.52 -7.36 3.75
N GLU A 24 -7.44 -7.30 5.08
CA GLU A 24 -6.14 -7.21 5.77
C GLU A 24 -5.25 -8.42 5.48
N HIS A 25 -5.79 -9.64 5.54
CA HIS A 25 -5.02 -10.86 5.28
C HIS A 25 -4.69 -11.03 3.80
N ALA A 26 -5.61 -10.72 2.90
CA ALA A 26 -5.36 -10.76 1.47
C ALA A 26 -4.25 -9.79 1.04
N SER A 27 -4.23 -8.57 1.59
CA SER A 27 -3.19 -7.57 1.30
C SER A 27 -1.80 -8.02 1.76
N ARG A 28 -1.72 -8.68 2.92
CA ARG A 28 -0.46 -9.16 3.50
C ARG A 28 0.23 -10.23 2.66
N TRP A 29 -0.52 -10.98 1.86
CA TRP A 29 0.03 -11.98 0.94
C TRP A 29 1.04 -11.38 -0.03
N TYR A 30 0.81 -10.16 -0.49
CA TYR A 30 1.67 -9.48 -1.47
C TYR A 30 2.90 -8.80 -0.86
N PHE A 31 3.01 -8.69 0.47
CA PHE A 31 4.10 -7.94 1.10
C PHE A 31 5.48 -8.57 0.87
N ASP A 32 5.59 -9.90 0.87
CA ASP A 32 6.87 -10.58 0.64
C ASP A 32 7.43 -10.24 -0.75
N ASP A 33 6.60 -10.26 -1.78
CA ASP A 33 7.00 -9.97 -3.16
C ASP A 33 7.31 -8.48 -3.36
N LEU A 34 6.55 -7.58 -2.72
CA LEU A 34 6.80 -6.14 -2.79
C LEU A 34 8.12 -5.77 -2.11
N VAL A 35 8.38 -6.28 -0.90
CA VAL A 35 9.62 -5.98 -0.17
C VAL A 35 10.83 -6.59 -0.89
N ARG A 36 10.71 -7.78 -1.47
CA ARG A 36 11.78 -8.37 -2.31
C ARG A 36 12.09 -7.53 -3.54
N ALA A 37 11.08 -6.90 -4.11
CA ALA A 37 11.25 -6.00 -5.25
C ALA A 37 11.86 -4.64 -4.86
N GLY A 38 12.11 -4.39 -3.56
CA GLY A 38 12.70 -3.16 -3.07
C GLY A 38 11.68 -2.09 -2.66
N VAL A 39 10.40 -2.43 -2.53
CA VAL A 39 9.37 -1.52 -2.01
C VAL A 39 9.48 -1.46 -0.49
N GLU A 40 9.59 -0.25 0.06
CA GLU A 40 9.49 -0.01 1.49
C GLU A 40 8.01 0.01 1.90
N ILE A 41 7.56 -1.01 2.64
CA ILE A 41 6.20 -1.07 3.16
C ILE A 41 6.19 -0.57 4.59
N ARG A 42 5.28 0.37 4.88
CA ARG A 42 5.09 0.95 6.21
C ARG A 42 3.64 0.78 6.66
N ARG A 43 3.46 0.35 7.90
CA ARG A 43 2.13 0.10 8.48
C ARG A 43 1.77 1.24 9.43
N TYR A 44 0.80 2.05 9.03
CA TYR A 44 0.32 3.22 9.76
C TYR A 44 -0.49 2.83 10.98
N THR A 45 -0.19 3.46 12.12
CA THR A 45 -0.83 3.18 13.42
C THR A 45 -1.68 4.32 13.98
N GLY A 46 -1.67 5.49 13.36
CA GLY A 46 -2.35 6.70 13.83
C GLY A 46 -3.88 6.70 13.62
N GLY A 47 -4.47 5.55 13.28
CA GLY A 47 -5.91 5.41 13.11
C GLY A 47 -6.29 4.77 11.78
N LEU A 48 -7.51 5.06 11.29
CA LEU A 48 -7.98 4.58 10.00
C LEU A 48 -7.32 5.38 8.87
N LEU A 49 -6.58 4.69 8.01
CA LEU A 49 -6.01 5.27 6.79
C LEU A 49 -6.80 4.77 5.57
N HIS A 50 -7.64 5.63 5.00
CA HIS A 50 -8.48 5.30 3.84
C HIS A 50 -8.21 6.21 2.63
N THR A 51 -7.06 6.87 2.58
CA THR A 51 -6.63 7.68 1.43
C THR A 51 -6.06 6.83 0.31
N LYS A 52 -6.33 7.20 -0.93
CA LYS A 52 -5.76 6.63 -2.15
C LYS A 52 -5.02 7.72 -2.88
N SER A 53 -3.76 7.89 -2.55
CA SER A 53 -2.93 8.96 -3.09
C SER A 53 -1.51 8.50 -3.37
N ILE A 54 -0.91 9.04 -4.43
CA ILE A 54 0.47 8.78 -4.83
C ILE A 54 1.12 10.12 -5.12
N THR A 55 2.34 10.34 -4.64
CA THR A 55 3.20 11.43 -5.07
C THR A 55 4.39 10.90 -5.83
N ILE A 56 4.78 11.57 -6.90
CA ILE A 56 5.91 11.19 -7.75
C ILE A 56 6.87 12.36 -7.82
N ASP A 57 8.07 12.17 -7.29
CA ASP A 57 9.19 13.11 -7.30
C ASP A 57 8.86 14.52 -6.78
N GLY A 58 7.83 14.63 -5.95
CA GLY A 58 7.33 15.92 -5.42
C GLY A 58 6.74 16.86 -6.47
N ALA A 59 6.50 16.38 -7.69
CA ALA A 59 6.03 17.20 -8.81
C ALA A 59 4.63 16.79 -9.32
N VAL A 60 4.28 15.52 -9.19
CA VAL A 60 2.99 14.99 -9.63
C VAL A 60 2.28 14.33 -8.47
N ALA A 61 1.00 14.60 -8.34
CA ALA A 61 0.12 13.96 -7.37
C ALA A 61 -1.00 13.21 -8.08
N LEU A 62 -1.26 11.98 -7.65
CA LEU A 62 -2.41 11.20 -8.05
C LEU A 62 -3.26 10.95 -6.80
N PHE A 63 -4.57 11.18 -6.88
CA PHE A 63 -5.48 10.76 -5.83
C PHE A 63 -6.87 10.47 -6.38
N GLY A 64 -7.63 9.66 -5.65
CA GLY A 64 -8.97 9.30 -6.12
C GLY A 64 -9.60 8.18 -5.32
N THR A 65 -10.38 7.34 -6.00
CA THR A 65 -11.15 6.27 -5.37
C THR A 65 -10.48 4.90 -5.43
N ALA A 66 -9.51 4.69 -6.36
CA ALA A 66 -8.90 3.41 -6.60
C ALA A 66 -8.02 2.93 -5.43
N ASN A 67 -8.37 1.81 -4.83
CA ASN A 67 -7.52 1.09 -3.90
C ASN A 67 -6.41 0.34 -4.64
N LEU A 68 -5.36 -0.04 -3.92
CA LEU A 68 -4.29 -0.89 -4.46
C LEU A 68 -4.67 -2.38 -4.29
N ASP A 69 -5.79 -2.77 -4.88
CA ASP A 69 -6.30 -4.14 -4.89
C ASP A 69 -6.77 -4.54 -6.29
N ILE A 70 -6.94 -5.85 -6.52
CA ILE A 70 -7.30 -6.40 -7.83
C ILE A 70 -8.68 -5.89 -8.27
N ARG A 71 -9.61 -5.73 -7.35
CA ARG A 71 -10.97 -5.30 -7.66
C ARG A 71 -11.00 -3.86 -8.15
N SER A 72 -10.35 -2.95 -7.44
CA SER A 72 -10.25 -1.55 -7.86
C SER A 72 -9.48 -1.39 -9.17
N LEU A 73 -8.43 -2.21 -9.39
CA LEU A 73 -7.59 -2.09 -10.59
C LEU A 73 -8.17 -2.78 -11.83
N SER A 74 -9.14 -3.71 -11.68
CA SER A 74 -9.58 -4.55 -12.80
C SER A 74 -11.10 -4.68 -12.95
N LEU A 75 -11.88 -4.41 -11.92
CA LEU A 75 -13.32 -4.70 -11.91
C LEU A 75 -14.20 -3.49 -11.60
N ASN A 76 -13.75 -2.59 -10.74
CA ASN A 76 -14.54 -1.44 -10.33
C ASN A 76 -14.40 -0.27 -11.31
N PHE A 77 -15.42 0.57 -11.36
CA PHE A 77 -15.32 1.90 -11.96
C PHE A 77 -14.68 2.84 -10.93
N GLU A 78 -13.46 3.29 -11.19
CA GLU A 78 -12.68 4.13 -10.30
C GLU A 78 -12.33 5.45 -10.99
N LEU A 79 -12.20 6.50 -10.21
CA LEU A 79 -11.76 7.80 -10.67
C LEU A 79 -10.42 8.16 -10.02
N MET A 80 -9.42 8.45 -10.85
CA MET A 80 -8.13 8.98 -10.40
C MET A 80 -7.86 10.31 -11.06
N LEU A 81 -7.51 11.32 -10.26
CA LEU A 81 -7.08 12.63 -10.72
C LEU A 81 -5.55 12.67 -10.74
N ALA A 82 -4.99 13.14 -11.85
CA ALA A 82 -3.57 13.45 -11.96
C ALA A 82 -3.37 14.97 -11.93
N ILE A 83 -2.62 15.45 -10.95
CA ILE A 83 -2.38 16.87 -10.72
C ILE A 83 -0.91 17.16 -10.95
N TYR A 84 -0.62 18.01 -11.93
CA TYR A 84 0.71 18.46 -12.32
C TYR A 84 1.00 19.85 -11.74
N ASP A 85 0.91 19.94 -10.41
CA ASP A 85 1.19 21.14 -9.66
C ASP A 85 2.16 20.83 -8.52
N ALA A 86 3.32 21.47 -8.53
CA ALA A 86 4.37 21.21 -7.57
C ALA A 86 4.00 21.62 -6.14
N THR A 87 3.20 22.67 -5.99
CA THR A 87 2.75 23.14 -4.67
C THR A 87 1.81 22.11 -4.06
N PHE A 88 0.80 21.69 -4.82
CA PHE A 88 -0.13 20.65 -4.38
C PHE A 88 0.60 19.30 -4.09
N ALA A 89 1.52 18.91 -4.98
CA ALA A 89 2.29 17.69 -4.79
C ALA A 89 3.16 17.74 -3.53
N ALA A 90 3.77 18.89 -3.22
CA ALA A 90 4.54 19.10 -2.00
C ALA A 90 3.69 19.03 -0.73
N GLU A 91 2.49 19.63 -0.74
CA GLU A 91 1.55 19.56 0.39
C GLU A 91 1.06 18.12 0.64
N LEU A 92 0.70 17.40 -0.43
CA LEU A 92 0.32 16.00 -0.33
C LEU A 92 1.48 15.11 0.16
N LEU A 93 2.70 15.36 -0.32
CA LEU A 93 3.90 14.68 0.16
C LEU A 93 4.14 14.95 1.64
N ALA A 94 3.99 16.19 2.10
CA ALA A 94 4.14 16.55 3.51
C ALA A 94 3.13 15.79 4.40
N LEU A 95 1.89 15.65 3.93
CA LEU A 95 0.88 14.82 4.60
C LEU A 95 1.28 13.34 4.65
N GLN A 96 1.75 12.78 3.53
CA GLN A 96 2.21 11.39 3.45
C GLN A 96 3.42 11.12 4.34
N LEU A 97 4.37 12.07 4.43
CA LEU A 97 5.49 12.00 5.38
C LEU A 97 5.01 12.03 6.84
N GLY A 98 3.89 12.70 7.12
CA GLY A 98 3.20 12.60 8.41
C GLY A 98 2.74 11.17 8.70
N TYR A 99 2.06 10.54 7.77
CA TYR A 99 1.65 9.13 7.90
C TYR A 99 2.86 8.19 8.05
N GLU A 100 3.93 8.46 7.33
CA GLU A 100 5.16 7.68 7.41
C GLU A 100 5.78 7.72 8.81
N ARG A 101 5.84 8.90 9.46
CA ARG A 101 6.34 9.04 10.84
C ARG A 101 5.56 8.21 11.85
N ASP A 102 4.24 8.11 11.67
CA ASP A 102 3.35 7.35 12.54
C ASP A 102 3.19 5.89 12.09
N SER A 103 4.14 5.40 11.31
CA SER A 103 4.15 4.05 10.74
C SER A 103 5.39 3.28 11.17
N PHE A 104 5.30 1.96 11.19
CA PHE A 104 6.45 1.08 11.37
C PHE A 104 6.74 0.28 10.08
N PRO A 105 8.01 0.03 9.77
CA PRO A 105 8.41 -0.69 8.55
C PRO A 105 8.07 -2.18 8.64
N VAL A 106 7.79 -2.78 7.49
CA VAL A 106 7.73 -4.23 7.33
C VAL A 106 9.13 -4.74 7.01
N VAL A 107 9.75 -5.42 7.98
CA VAL A 107 11.09 -6.03 7.81
C VAL A 107 10.93 -7.44 7.26
N LEU A 108 11.53 -7.73 6.10
CA LEU A 108 11.38 -9.01 5.39
C LEU A 108 11.73 -10.23 6.25
N ARG A 109 12.79 -10.12 7.08
CA ARG A 109 13.21 -11.20 7.96
C ARG A 109 12.12 -11.56 8.98
N GLU A 110 11.64 -10.57 9.73
CA GLU A 110 10.58 -10.74 10.73
C GLU A 110 9.28 -11.18 10.06
N TRP A 111 9.01 -10.67 8.86
CA TRP A 111 7.82 -11.01 8.09
C TRP A 111 7.79 -12.49 7.70
N ARG A 112 8.95 -13.10 7.42
CA ARG A 112 9.09 -14.53 7.08
C ARG A 112 9.09 -15.47 8.27
N GLU A 113 9.50 -14.98 9.44
CA GLU A 113 9.51 -15.76 10.69
C GLU A 113 8.09 -15.97 11.27
N ARG A 114 7.05 -15.39 10.64
CA ARG A 114 5.66 -15.60 11.04
C ARG A 114 5.21 -17.05 10.88
N PRO A 115 4.27 -17.54 11.73
CA PRO A 115 3.76 -18.90 11.67
C PRO A 115 3.26 -19.30 10.29
N VAL A 116 3.49 -20.55 9.88
CA VAL A 116 3.01 -21.08 8.58
C VAL A 116 1.49 -21.00 8.48
N SER A 117 0.77 -21.17 9.59
CA SER A 117 -0.69 -21.00 9.66
C SER A 117 -1.16 -19.59 9.24
N ALA A 118 -0.44 -18.55 9.66
CA ALA A 118 -0.77 -17.17 9.26
C ALA A 118 -0.57 -16.97 7.76
N ARG A 119 0.50 -17.52 7.19
CA ARG A 119 0.80 -17.46 5.75
C ARG A 119 -0.22 -18.24 4.91
N LEU A 120 -0.65 -19.41 5.37
CA LEU A 120 -1.71 -20.19 4.73
C LEU A 120 -3.04 -19.43 4.72
N LEU A 121 -3.38 -18.80 5.84
CA LEU A 121 -4.58 -18.00 5.98
C LEU A 121 -4.57 -16.80 5.02
N GLU A 122 -3.45 -16.10 4.91
CA GLU A 122 -3.26 -15.00 3.95
C GLU A 122 -3.40 -15.49 2.50
N GLY A 123 -2.87 -16.67 2.16
CA GLY A 123 -3.02 -17.28 0.85
C GLY A 123 -4.49 -17.61 0.53
N ILE A 124 -5.23 -18.17 1.47
CA ILE A 124 -6.66 -18.45 1.30
C ILE A 124 -7.44 -17.13 1.15
N ALA A 125 -7.13 -16.14 1.99
CA ALA A 125 -7.77 -14.82 1.91
C ALA A 125 -7.49 -14.13 0.58
N SER A 126 -6.28 -14.27 0.02
CA SER A 126 -5.92 -13.69 -1.28
C SER A 126 -6.71 -14.29 -2.45
N MET A 127 -7.10 -15.56 -2.36
CA MET A 127 -7.96 -16.22 -3.38
C MET A 127 -9.40 -15.65 -3.37
N ALA A 128 -9.87 -15.16 -2.22
CA ALA A 128 -11.17 -14.51 -2.09
C ALA A 128 -11.12 -13.00 -2.42
N ALA A 129 -9.95 -12.41 -2.59
CA ALA A 129 -9.77 -10.98 -2.85
C ALA A 129 -10.59 -10.42 -4.04
N PRO A 130 -10.78 -11.14 -5.17
CA PRO A 130 -11.63 -10.67 -6.26
C PRO A 130 -13.12 -10.57 -5.90
N LEU A 131 -13.55 -11.21 -4.81
CA LEU A 131 -14.96 -11.25 -4.35
C LEU A 131 -15.25 -10.18 -3.29
N LEU A 132 -14.22 -9.47 -2.81
CA LEU A 132 -14.29 -8.45 -1.77
C LEU A 132 -14.32 -7.05 -2.37
#